data_ff502f4a65b3340deb8c13eb40f6eff0
#
_entry.id   ff502f4a65b3340deb8c13eb40f6eff0
#
_cell.length_a   1.000
_cell.length_b   1.000
_cell.length_c   1.000
_cell.angle_alpha   90.00
_cell.angle_beta   90.00
_cell.angle_gamma   90.00
#
_symmetry.space_group_name_H-M   'P 1'
#
loop_
_entity.id
_entity.type
_entity.pdbx_description
1 polymer ?
#
loop_
_entity_poly.entity_id
_entity_poly.type
_entity_poly.pdbx_seq_one_letter_code
_entity_poly.pdbx_strand_id
1 'polypeptide(L)' 'MKIEVKLPTLGDDANDEATVSYWLVDEGEQVREGDDLVEMTTDKAAFSLPCPQTGTLSEKLVEEGEEVTVGDVLCIIEI' A
#
# COMPACT_ATOMS: atom_id res chain seq x y z
N MET A 1 -8.80 -9.87 13.79
CA MET A 1 -9.34 -8.60 13.35
C MET A 1 -8.65 -8.16 12.07
N LYS A 2 -9.39 -7.62 11.13
CA LYS A 2 -8.83 -7.20 9.83
C LYS A 2 -8.81 -5.69 9.75
N ILE A 3 -7.71 -5.15 9.22
CA ILE A 3 -7.60 -3.71 8.98
C ILE A 3 -7.36 -3.47 7.51
N GLU A 4 -7.91 -2.38 7.00
CA GLU A 4 -7.72 -1.96 5.62
C GLU A 4 -6.54 -0.99 5.53
N VAL A 5 -5.66 -1.23 4.58
CA VAL A 5 -4.54 -0.33 4.31
C VAL A 5 -4.93 0.49 3.09
N LYS A 6 -5.10 1.80 3.28
CA LYS A 6 -5.54 2.70 2.23
C LYS A 6 -4.39 3.59 1.75
N LEU A 7 -4.50 4.04 0.52
CA LEU A 7 -3.54 5.02 0.00
C LEU A 7 -3.72 6.33 0.75
N PRO A 8 -2.68 6.81 1.47
CA PRO A 8 -2.78 8.06 2.22
C PRO A 8 -2.66 9.27 1.31
N THR A 9 -2.95 10.43 1.86
CA THR A 9 -2.75 11.69 1.16
C THR A 9 -1.29 11.84 0.76
N LEU A 10 -1.04 12.22 -0.50
CA LEU A 10 0.29 12.27 -1.08
C LEU A 10 0.98 13.64 -0.94
N GLY A 11 0.33 14.58 -0.30
CA GLY A 11 0.86 15.93 -0.11
C GLY A 11 0.13 16.95 -0.97
N ASP A 12 0.35 18.22 -0.66
CA ASP A 12 -0.40 19.32 -1.29
C ASP A 12 -0.11 19.50 -2.77
N ASP A 13 1.09 19.12 -3.20
CA ASP A 13 1.53 19.32 -4.59
C ASP A 13 1.40 18.06 -5.44
N ALA A 14 0.89 16.96 -4.86
CA ALA A 14 0.79 15.70 -5.56
C ALA A 14 -0.61 15.49 -6.08
N ASN A 15 -0.73 14.73 -7.17
CA ASN A 15 -2.02 14.24 -7.63
C ASN A 15 -2.56 13.27 -6.59
N ASP A 16 -3.87 13.05 -6.60
CA ASP A 16 -4.50 12.08 -5.71
C ASP A 16 -4.34 10.65 -6.22
N GLU A 17 -3.48 10.44 -7.21
CA GLU A 17 -3.30 9.15 -7.86
C GLU A 17 -1.85 8.69 -7.82
N ALA A 18 -1.67 7.38 -7.76
CA ALA A 18 -0.35 6.75 -7.83
C ALA A 18 -0.47 5.44 -8.59
N THR A 19 0.65 4.95 -9.10
CA THR A 19 0.69 3.66 -9.79
C THR A 19 1.41 2.67 -8.88
N VAL A 20 0.85 1.47 -8.76
CA VAL A 20 1.49 0.39 -8.01
C VAL A 20 2.68 -0.10 -8.82
N SER A 21 3.88 0.13 -8.31
CA SER A 21 5.10 -0.27 -8.99
C SER A 21 5.35 -1.78 -8.81
N TYR A 22 5.51 -2.21 -7.56
CA TYR A 22 5.53 -3.64 -7.26
C TYR A 22 5.33 -3.86 -5.76
N TRP A 23 4.86 -5.08 -5.44
CA TRP A 23 4.65 -5.50 -4.06
C TRP A 23 5.96 -6.02 -3.47
N LEU A 24 6.21 -5.66 -2.22
CA LEU A 24 7.40 -6.09 -1.48
C LEU A 24 7.11 -7.29 -0.59
N VAL A 25 5.84 -7.64 -0.42
CA VAL A 25 5.38 -8.76 0.40
C VAL A 25 4.31 -9.54 -0.34
N ASP A 26 4.11 -10.80 0.05
CA ASP A 26 3.11 -11.67 -0.55
C ASP A 26 1.96 -11.96 0.41
N GLU A 27 0.83 -12.38 -0.15
CA GLU A 27 -0.30 -12.82 0.67
C GLU A 27 0.13 -13.99 1.54
N GLY A 28 -0.28 -13.95 2.81
CA GLY A 28 0.09 -14.95 3.79
C GLY A 28 1.37 -14.64 4.55
N GLU A 29 2.12 -13.63 4.12
CA GLU A 29 3.38 -13.27 4.75
C GLU A 29 3.13 -12.41 6.00
N GLN A 30 3.95 -12.64 7.04
CA GLN A 30 3.88 -11.81 8.23
C GLN A 30 4.58 -10.49 7.96
N VAL A 31 3.95 -9.40 8.40
CA VAL A 31 4.47 -8.05 8.22
C VAL A 31 4.51 -7.34 9.57
N ARG A 32 5.44 -6.43 9.72
CA ARG A 32 5.61 -5.66 10.96
C ARG A 32 5.29 -4.20 10.70
N GLU A 33 4.81 -3.54 11.72
CA GLU A 33 4.60 -2.10 11.66
C GLU A 33 5.88 -1.42 11.18
N GLY A 34 5.74 -0.56 10.17
CA GLY A 34 6.87 0.16 9.60
C GLY A 34 7.55 -0.54 8.43
N ASP A 35 7.27 -1.83 8.21
CA ASP A 35 7.81 -2.53 7.04
C ASP A 35 7.19 -1.95 5.76
N ASP A 36 7.99 -1.88 4.70
CA ASP A 36 7.48 -1.44 3.41
C ASP A 36 6.64 -2.56 2.80
N LEU A 37 5.41 -2.24 2.42
CA LEU A 37 4.47 -3.21 1.86
C LEU A 37 4.50 -3.21 0.33
N VAL A 38 4.47 -2.04 -0.26
CA VAL A 38 4.33 -1.89 -1.70
C VAL A 38 5.05 -0.62 -2.12
N GLU A 39 5.70 -0.69 -3.26
CA GLU A 39 6.35 0.47 -3.85
C GLU A 39 5.42 1.10 -4.86
N MET A 40 5.30 2.42 -4.80
CA MET A 40 4.39 3.17 -5.64
C MET A 40 5.10 4.33 -6.28
N THR A 41 4.57 4.78 -7.41
CA THR A 41 5.15 5.92 -8.13
C THR A 41 4.07 6.92 -8.50
N THR A 42 4.47 8.18 -8.48
CA THR A 42 3.65 9.26 -9.03
C THR A 42 4.45 9.89 -10.17
N ASP A 43 3.89 10.90 -10.81
CA ASP A 43 4.60 11.60 -11.87
C ASP A 43 5.82 12.38 -11.37
N LYS A 44 5.96 12.54 -10.06
CA LYS A 44 7.05 13.33 -9.46
C LYS A 44 8.03 12.50 -8.65
N ALA A 45 7.60 11.38 -8.09
CA ALA A 45 8.44 10.64 -7.14
C ALA A 45 8.00 9.19 -6.97
N ALA A 46 8.90 8.39 -6.42
CA ALA A 46 8.60 7.04 -5.98
C ALA A 46 8.61 7.01 -4.46
N PHE A 47 7.76 6.19 -3.87
CA PHE A 47 7.70 6.03 -2.43
C PHE A 47 7.22 4.64 -2.08
N SER A 48 7.47 4.22 -0.84
CA SER A 48 6.99 2.93 -0.32
C SER A 48 5.91 3.19 0.72
N LEU A 49 4.90 2.35 0.73
CA LEU A 49 3.82 2.44 1.70
C LEU A 49 4.16 1.56 2.90
N PRO A 50 4.28 2.13 4.10
CA PRO A 50 4.63 1.35 5.28
C PRO A 50 3.44 0.61 5.84
N CYS A 51 3.72 -0.52 6.50
CA CYS A 51 2.71 -1.29 7.20
C CYS A 51 2.25 -0.51 8.44
N PRO A 52 0.95 -0.30 8.61
CA PRO A 52 0.45 0.48 9.75
C PRO A 52 0.42 -0.31 11.06
N GLN A 53 0.43 -1.64 10.99
CA GLN A 53 0.31 -2.46 12.19
C GLN A 53 0.81 -3.87 11.91
N THR A 54 1.51 -4.45 12.89
CA THR A 54 2.03 -5.81 12.78
C THR A 54 0.89 -6.82 12.61
N GLY A 55 1.05 -7.73 11.66
CA GLY A 55 0.05 -8.76 11.40
C GLY A 55 0.45 -9.61 10.21
N THR A 56 -0.54 -10.19 9.54
CA THR A 56 -0.35 -11.02 8.35
C THR A 56 -1.04 -10.35 7.16
N LEU A 57 -0.34 -10.27 6.03
CA LEU A 57 -0.95 -9.75 4.81
C LEU A 57 -2.00 -10.78 4.35
N SER A 58 -3.26 -10.45 4.56
CA SER A 58 -4.36 -11.34 4.26
C SER A 58 -4.72 -11.34 2.78
N GLU A 59 -4.76 -10.15 2.17
CA GLU A 59 -5.23 -10.03 0.81
C GLU A 59 -4.66 -8.77 0.15
N LYS A 60 -4.21 -8.90 -1.09
CA LYS A 60 -3.84 -7.78 -1.93
C LYS A 60 -5.04 -7.44 -2.81
N LEU A 61 -5.48 -6.20 -2.78
CA LEU A 61 -6.67 -5.77 -3.53
C LEU A 61 -6.31 -5.05 -4.83
N VAL A 62 -5.04 -4.76 -5.05
CA VAL A 62 -4.58 -4.09 -6.27
C VAL A 62 -3.35 -4.84 -6.80
N GLU A 63 -3.13 -4.70 -8.10
CA GLU A 63 -2.03 -5.39 -8.78
C GLU A 63 -0.97 -4.42 -9.28
N GLU A 64 0.21 -4.95 -9.54
CA GLU A 64 1.30 -4.17 -10.11
C GLU A 64 0.87 -3.59 -11.45
N GLY A 65 1.19 -2.31 -11.65
CA GLY A 65 0.79 -1.60 -12.85
C GLY A 65 -0.56 -0.89 -12.76
N GLU A 66 -1.32 -1.16 -11.70
CA GLU A 66 -2.65 -0.57 -11.52
C GLU A 66 -2.55 0.83 -10.94
N GLU A 67 -3.41 1.73 -11.42
CA GLU A 67 -3.52 3.07 -10.84
C GLU A 67 -4.50 3.05 -9.68
N VAL A 68 -4.13 3.74 -8.61
CA VAL A 68 -4.98 3.84 -7.41
C VAL A 68 -5.11 5.29 -6.99
N THR A 69 -6.18 5.58 -6.26
CA THR A 69 -6.51 6.93 -5.83
C THR A 69 -6.45 6.99 -4.30
N VAL A 70 -6.13 8.16 -3.76
CA VAL A 70 -6.15 8.38 -2.31
C VAL A 70 -7.48 7.89 -1.73
N GLY A 71 -7.39 7.07 -0.69
CA GLY A 71 -8.56 6.46 -0.06
C GLY A 71 -8.88 5.06 -0.54
N ASP A 72 -8.31 4.63 -1.67
CA ASP A 72 -8.52 3.26 -2.14
C ASP A 72 -7.88 2.27 -1.18
N VAL A 73 -8.55 1.16 -0.94
CA VAL A 73 -8.03 0.09 -0.10
C VAL A 73 -7.06 -0.75 -0.93
N LEU A 74 -5.81 -0.81 -0.50
CA LEU A 74 -4.75 -1.50 -1.24
C LEU A 74 -4.57 -2.94 -0.80
N CYS A 75 -4.76 -3.21 0.48
CA CYS A 75 -4.63 -4.56 1.02
C CYS A 75 -5.29 -4.65 2.39
N ILE A 76 -5.41 -5.89 2.87
CA ILE A 76 -5.98 -6.20 4.17
C ILE A 76 -4.91 -6.86 5.02
N ILE A 77 -4.76 -6.39 6.25
CA ILE A 77 -3.85 -6.98 7.25
C ILE A 77 -4.71 -7.64 8.32
N GLU A 78 -4.41 -8.90 8.61
CA GLU A 78 -5.07 -9.66 9.69
C GLU A 78 -4.22 -9.54 10.95
N ILE A 79 -4.81 -9.07 12.03
CA ILE A 79 -4.14 -8.94 13.33
C ILE A 79 -4.81 -9.74 14.41
#